data_8e50f1f0eeca4e114270b63cd1c7263b
#
_entry.id   8e50f1f0eeca4e114270b63cd1c7263b
#
_cell.length_a   1.000
_cell.length_b   1.000
_cell.length_c   1.000
_cell.angle_alpha   90.00
_cell.angle_beta   90.00
_cell.angle_gamma   90.00
#
_symmetry.space_group_name_H-M   'P 1'
#
loop_
_entity.id
_entity.type
_entity.pdbx_description
1 polymer ?
#
loop_
_entity_poly.entity_id
_entity_poly.type
_entity_poly.pdbx_seq_one_letter_code
_entity_poly.pdbx_strand_id
1 'polypeptide(L)'
;MMPASAESGPQSSDPAAGTGSVRGTRVEVTNLTVSAGDRTLLQDTSVTFPAGELILLLGWSGVGKSVLLRILAGLIDSSHTGIRYSGKIDFVTSSGSHRAEHDTSHPVAVVFQNFALLDELTPLQNVQIGLDHSRTQNALSPSRASDLLAELRVPTDRPTSVLSGGQQQRLAIARAIATETDVVLYDEPTSGLDARTAQQVTDVIRETQQRHQRTSILITHDFETLRRIADRIILLDHTHQKLVELAREDWDKLPEVLGPPPDISTVRQPQSWRRVVSAAVAKALAVTGSFAEELVLLPVSLLPLWRSVRWGLRYTFYYLLLVAGPSACIYISVAGLILGFVAQDFVFRYLPFRQFTEPLLSENLLHATGFSLYRFLVPILATILIAARSGAAVASDVGSKIYGNQFDAMRTLGIDPVRTLRTPVLYAFLIGTPFLALLSYAMSAVAASFAFLLTHAELGIGFWDAHFHKELIQPTGIFYKGSGWLIVKLLTCGLGVAMISWRCAVTPKLSGSEISIGVTRTILWATLFVLFVHFGYSLFEFRPQS
;
A
#
# COMPACT_ATOMS: atom_id res chain seq x y z
N MET A 1 3.35 80.32 -42.60
CA MET A 1 2.51 79.81 -43.69
C MET A 1 1.97 78.43 -43.24
N MET A 2 0.78 78.41 -42.73
CA MET A 2 -0.06 77.17 -42.57
C MET A 2 -0.59 76.73 -43.93
N PRO A 3 -0.90 75.50 -44.18
CA PRO A 3 -2.21 74.88 -43.82
C PRO A 3 -2.06 73.37 -43.49
N ALA A 4 -3.00 72.58 -43.09
CA ALA A 4 -4.41 72.61 -42.84
C ALA A 4 -4.76 71.28 -42.15
N SER A 5 -5.75 71.31 -41.31
CA SER A 5 -6.43 70.25 -40.63
C SER A 5 -6.96 69.12 -41.52
N ALA A 6 -6.84 67.87 -41.05
CA ALA A 6 -7.65 66.77 -41.52
C ALA A 6 -8.32 66.05 -40.31
N GLU A 7 -9.63 66.02 -40.32
CA GLU A 7 -10.54 65.44 -39.35
C GLU A 7 -10.38 63.91 -39.27
N SER A 8 -10.23 63.35 -38.06
CA SER A 8 -10.36 61.92 -37.77
C SER A 8 -11.72 61.67 -37.16
N GLY A 9 -12.56 60.92 -37.88
CA GLY A 9 -13.85 60.41 -37.41
C GLY A 9 -13.71 59.40 -36.27
N PRO A 10 -14.77 59.14 -35.49
CA PRO A 10 -14.70 58.32 -34.31
C PRO A 10 -14.57 56.84 -34.67
N GLN A 11 -13.51 56.17 -34.18
CA GLN A 11 -13.38 54.73 -34.20
C GLN A 11 -14.37 54.13 -33.17
N SER A 12 -15.26 53.28 -33.65
CA SER A 12 -16.12 52.43 -32.86
C SER A 12 -15.25 51.46 -32.05
N SER A 13 -15.27 51.59 -30.73
CA SER A 13 -14.70 50.62 -29.80
C SER A 13 -15.60 49.41 -29.76
N ASP A 14 -15.22 48.33 -30.45
CA ASP A 14 -15.73 47.01 -30.20
C ASP A 14 -15.29 46.58 -28.78
N PRO A 15 -16.21 46.10 -27.91
CA PRO A 15 -15.80 45.52 -26.66
C PRO A 15 -15.22 44.13 -26.94
N ALA A 16 -13.88 44.05 -26.89
CA ALA A 16 -13.18 42.79 -26.93
C ALA A 16 -13.72 41.92 -25.77
N ALA A 17 -14.54 40.93 -26.12
CA ALA A 17 -14.88 39.84 -25.23
C ALA A 17 -13.62 39.23 -24.69
N GLY A 18 -13.44 39.33 -23.39
CA GLY A 18 -12.34 38.68 -22.66
C GLY A 18 -12.48 37.17 -22.80
N THR A 19 -11.80 36.58 -23.76
CA THR A 19 -11.56 35.13 -23.80
C THR A 19 -10.57 34.83 -22.70
N GLY A 20 -11.09 34.65 -21.46
CA GLY A 20 -10.36 33.99 -20.42
C GLY A 20 -10.00 32.60 -20.95
N SER A 21 -8.72 32.32 -21.11
CA SER A 21 -8.25 30.99 -21.51
C SER A 21 -8.79 29.97 -20.51
N VAL A 22 -9.71 29.10 -20.94
CA VAL A 22 -10.24 28.01 -20.15
C VAL A 22 -9.05 27.15 -19.73
N ARG A 23 -8.72 27.17 -18.44
CA ARG A 23 -7.72 26.29 -17.84
C ARG A 23 -8.38 24.93 -17.66
N GLY A 24 -8.18 24.02 -18.57
CA GLY A 24 -8.69 22.66 -18.49
C GLY A 24 -8.14 21.83 -19.63
N THR A 25 -8.10 20.54 -19.43
CA THR A 25 -7.70 19.56 -20.43
C THR A 25 -8.95 18.87 -20.94
N ARG A 26 -9.18 18.87 -22.24
CA ARG A 26 -10.23 18.09 -22.89
C ARG A 26 -9.77 16.62 -22.94
N VAL A 27 -10.66 15.69 -22.58
CA VAL A 27 -10.39 14.25 -22.68
C VAL A 27 -11.18 13.67 -23.84
N GLU A 28 -10.48 13.10 -24.81
CA GLU A 28 -11.05 12.48 -26.00
C GLU A 28 -10.86 10.96 -25.92
N VAL A 29 -11.97 10.25 -25.97
CA VAL A 29 -12.01 8.79 -26.03
C VAL A 29 -12.45 8.39 -27.42
N THR A 30 -11.66 7.59 -28.13
CA THR A 30 -11.91 7.19 -29.52
C THR A 30 -11.90 5.67 -29.66
N ASN A 31 -12.99 5.10 -30.16
CA ASN A 31 -13.16 3.68 -30.47
C ASN A 31 -12.80 2.77 -29.28
N LEU A 32 -13.20 3.18 -28.07
CA LEU A 32 -12.90 2.44 -26.84
C LEU A 32 -13.77 1.19 -26.75
N THR A 33 -13.12 0.04 -26.69
CA THR A 33 -13.74 -1.26 -26.37
C THR A 33 -13.13 -1.78 -25.06
N VAL A 34 -13.98 -2.19 -24.11
CA VAL A 34 -13.56 -2.68 -22.80
C VAL A 34 -14.23 -4.01 -22.52
N SER A 35 -13.45 -5.01 -22.12
CA SER A 35 -13.93 -6.33 -21.70
C SER A 35 -13.33 -6.74 -20.36
N ALA A 36 -14.14 -7.41 -19.54
CA ALA A 36 -13.72 -7.98 -18.26
C ALA A 36 -14.01 -9.49 -18.27
N GLY A 37 -12.95 -10.30 -18.41
CA GLY A 37 -13.08 -11.72 -18.72
C GLY A 37 -13.82 -11.93 -20.03
N ASP A 38 -14.94 -12.66 -20.01
CA ASP A 38 -15.76 -12.95 -21.17
C ASP A 38 -16.90 -11.92 -21.40
N ARG A 39 -17.01 -10.91 -20.53
CA ARG A 39 -18.05 -9.89 -20.62
C ARG A 39 -17.52 -8.63 -21.25
N THR A 40 -18.18 -8.16 -22.33
CA THR A 40 -17.93 -6.84 -22.90
C THR A 40 -18.70 -5.79 -22.11
N LEU A 41 -18.00 -4.75 -21.66
CA LEU A 41 -18.57 -3.63 -20.90
C LEU A 41 -18.86 -2.43 -21.80
N LEU A 42 -17.95 -2.14 -22.73
CA LEU A 42 -18.07 -1.09 -23.74
C LEU A 42 -17.63 -1.64 -25.09
N GLN A 43 -18.32 -1.24 -26.16
CA GLN A 43 -18.03 -1.67 -27.52
C GLN A 43 -17.98 -0.48 -28.46
N ASP A 44 -16.80 -0.23 -29.04
CA ASP A 44 -16.55 0.79 -30.06
C ASP A 44 -17.23 2.13 -29.74
N THR A 45 -16.91 2.71 -28.59
CA THR A 45 -17.51 3.95 -28.11
C THR A 45 -16.53 5.11 -28.22
N SER A 46 -17.03 6.25 -28.66
CA SER A 46 -16.26 7.50 -28.73
C SER A 46 -17.05 8.60 -28.02
N VAL A 47 -16.35 9.36 -27.17
CA VAL A 47 -16.94 10.44 -26.39
C VAL A 47 -15.87 11.49 -26.07
N THR A 48 -16.31 12.74 -25.98
CA THR A 48 -15.45 13.87 -25.59
C THR A 48 -15.93 14.45 -24.27
N PHE A 49 -15.01 14.62 -23.32
CA PHE A 49 -15.22 15.36 -22.08
C PHE A 49 -14.61 16.75 -22.26
N PRO A 50 -15.40 17.82 -22.38
CA PRO A 50 -14.90 19.16 -22.63
C PRO A 50 -14.04 19.72 -21.51
N ALA A 51 -13.12 20.62 -21.86
CA ALA A 51 -12.23 21.26 -20.91
C ALA A 51 -12.99 22.18 -19.94
N GLY A 52 -12.67 22.09 -18.64
CA GLY A 52 -13.22 22.99 -17.62
C GLY A 52 -14.67 22.73 -17.23
N GLU A 53 -15.32 21.68 -17.76
CA GLU A 53 -16.69 21.31 -17.43
C GLU A 53 -16.75 20.23 -16.33
N LEU A 54 -17.88 20.18 -15.64
CA LEU A 54 -18.25 19.13 -14.69
C LEU A 54 -19.23 18.17 -15.34
N ILE A 55 -18.77 16.94 -15.59
CA ILE A 55 -19.49 15.91 -16.30
C ILE A 55 -19.92 14.80 -15.35
N LEU A 56 -21.21 14.48 -15.31
CA LEU A 56 -21.70 13.29 -14.60
C LEU A 56 -21.67 12.08 -15.53
N LEU A 57 -21.04 11.01 -15.08
CA LEU A 57 -21.09 9.70 -15.71
C LEU A 57 -22.04 8.80 -14.93
N LEU A 58 -23.20 8.53 -15.49
CA LEU A 58 -24.27 7.75 -14.88
C LEU A 58 -24.37 6.34 -15.48
N GLY A 59 -25.04 5.45 -14.78
CA GLY A 59 -25.32 4.08 -15.22
C GLY A 59 -25.60 3.15 -14.04
N TRP A 60 -26.16 1.98 -14.30
CA TRP A 60 -26.46 1.00 -13.27
C TRP A 60 -25.24 0.51 -12.52
N SER A 61 -25.41 0.02 -11.29
CA SER A 61 -24.34 -0.62 -10.53
C SER A 61 -23.85 -1.88 -11.27
N GLY A 62 -22.51 -2.09 -11.31
CA GLY A 62 -21.91 -3.26 -11.97
C GLY A 62 -21.77 -3.20 -13.49
N VAL A 63 -22.15 -2.09 -14.15
CA VAL A 63 -22.02 -1.94 -15.62
C VAL A 63 -20.60 -1.59 -16.08
N GLY A 64 -19.67 -1.28 -15.17
CA GLY A 64 -18.28 -1.00 -15.50
C GLY A 64 -17.83 0.45 -15.35
N LYS A 65 -18.60 1.32 -14.69
CA LYS A 65 -18.25 2.74 -14.47
C LYS A 65 -16.88 2.92 -13.79
N SER A 66 -16.65 2.23 -12.67
CA SER A 66 -15.35 2.31 -11.96
C SER A 66 -14.20 1.68 -12.76
N VAL A 67 -14.51 0.73 -13.68
CA VAL A 67 -13.52 0.19 -14.62
C VAL A 67 -13.12 1.28 -15.62
N LEU A 68 -14.09 1.97 -16.20
CA LEU A 68 -13.82 3.09 -17.10
C LEU A 68 -13.02 4.21 -16.41
N LEU A 69 -13.38 4.57 -15.18
CA LEU A 69 -12.64 5.55 -14.40
C LEU A 69 -11.16 5.12 -14.22
N ARG A 70 -10.92 3.87 -13.84
CA ARG A 70 -9.57 3.35 -13.70
C ARG A 70 -8.79 3.30 -15.00
N ILE A 71 -9.44 3.06 -16.13
CA ILE A 71 -8.83 3.16 -17.47
C ILE A 71 -8.45 4.61 -17.77
N LEU A 72 -9.37 5.56 -17.55
CA LEU A 72 -9.10 7.00 -17.73
C LEU A 72 -7.97 7.50 -16.82
N ALA A 73 -7.86 6.95 -15.61
CA ALA A 73 -6.81 7.25 -14.66
C ALA A 73 -5.47 6.54 -14.97
N GLY A 74 -5.40 5.67 -15.98
CA GLY A 74 -4.22 4.88 -16.29
C GLY A 74 -3.83 3.86 -15.21
N LEU A 75 -4.79 3.43 -14.38
CA LEU A 75 -4.57 2.50 -13.27
C LEU A 75 -4.71 1.03 -13.67
N ILE A 76 -5.25 0.76 -14.86
CA ILE A 76 -5.41 -0.61 -15.37
C ILE A 76 -4.26 -0.94 -16.31
N ASP A 77 -3.48 -1.93 -15.92
CA ASP A 77 -2.54 -2.60 -16.81
C ASP A 77 -3.25 -3.82 -17.44
N SER A 78 -3.41 -3.80 -18.75
CA SER A 78 -4.08 -4.85 -19.53
C SER A 78 -3.42 -6.23 -19.38
N SER A 79 -2.17 -6.29 -18.95
CA SER A 79 -1.41 -7.53 -18.82
C SER A 79 -1.75 -8.34 -17.54
N HIS A 80 -2.30 -7.72 -16.48
CA HIS A 80 -2.39 -8.35 -15.16
C HIS A 80 -3.80 -8.43 -14.54
N THR A 81 -4.79 -7.70 -15.08
CA THR A 81 -6.08 -7.49 -14.38
C THR A 81 -7.26 -8.32 -14.89
N GLY A 82 -7.11 -9.11 -15.95
CA GLY A 82 -8.24 -9.77 -16.61
C GLY A 82 -9.20 -8.80 -17.32
N ILE A 83 -8.89 -7.51 -17.32
CA ILE A 83 -9.57 -6.45 -18.06
C ILE A 83 -8.73 -6.17 -19.31
N ARG A 84 -9.37 -6.23 -20.47
CA ARG A 84 -8.75 -5.86 -21.74
C ARG A 84 -9.46 -4.66 -22.28
N TYR A 85 -8.70 -3.71 -22.78
CA TYR A 85 -9.28 -2.57 -23.50
C TYR A 85 -8.44 -2.25 -24.73
N SER A 86 -9.11 -1.71 -25.74
CA SER A 86 -8.53 -1.19 -26.99
C SER A 86 -9.20 0.12 -27.33
N GLY A 87 -8.56 0.95 -28.12
CA GLY A 87 -9.01 2.30 -28.43
C GLY A 87 -7.96 3.32 -28.01
N LYS A 88 -8.31 4.61 -28.08
CA LYS A 88 -7.41 5.70 -27.83
C LYS A 88 -8.01 6.67 -26.81
N ILE A 89 -7.19 7.12 -25.86
CA ILE A 89 -7.54 8.15 -24.89
C ILE A 89 -6.48 9.24 -25.00
N ASP A 90 -6.92 10.43 -25.41
CA ASP A 90 -6.06 11.59 -25.58
C ASP A 90 -6.46 12.69 -24.59
N PHE A 91 -5.46 13.27 -23.93
CA PHE A 91 -5.60 14.45 -23.10
C PHE A 91 -5.12 15.67 -23.91
N VAL A 92 -6.05 16.49 -24.34
CA VAL A 92 -5.77 17.63 -25.22
C VAL A 92 -5.77 18.91 -24.40
N THR A 93 -4.57 19.47 -24.21
CA THR A 93 -4.37 20.80 -23.59
C THR A 93 -4.28 21.88 -24.64
N SER A 94 -4.37 23.14 -24.25
CA SER A 94 -4.14 24.30 -25.14
C SER A 94 -2.72 24.32 -25.75
N SER A 95 -1.77 23.57 -25.17
CA SER A 95 -0.36 23.48 -25.62
C SER A 95 -0.04 22.23 -26.45
N GLY A 96 -0.99 21.31 -26.64
CA GLY A 96 -0.79 20.11 -27.46
C GLY A 96 -1.49 18.87 -26.88
N SER A 97 -1.50 17.78 -27.63
CA SER A 97 -2.09 16.51 -27.25
C SER A 97 -1.08 15.63 -26.52
N HIS A 98 -1.43 15.11 -25.35
CA HIS A 98 -0.68 14.08 -24.63
C HIS A 98 -1.41 12.75 -24.72
N ARG A 99 -0.77 11.72 -25.27
CA ARG A 99 -1.32 10.36 -25.35
C ARG A 99 -1.12 9.63 -24.02
N ALA A 100 -2.13 8.91 -23.56
CA ALA A 100 -2.10 8.15 -22.30
C ALA A 100 -1.24 6.87 -22.34
N GLU A 101 -0.59 6.54 -23.48
CA GLU A 101 0.26 5.35 -23.58
C GLU A 101 1.62 5.56 -22.89
N HIS A 102 1.80 4.89 -21.76
CA HIS A 102 3.08 4.66 -21.04
C HIS A 102 3.85 5.89 -20.51
N ASP A 103 3.30 7.10 -20.57
CA ASP A 103 3.94 8.22 -19.89
C ASP A 103 3.57 8.19 -18.40
N THR A 104 4.59 8.08 -17.54
CA THR A 104 4.46 8.03 -16.06
C THR A 104 3.90 9.33 -15.46
N SER A 105 3.58 10.32 -16.27
CA SER A 105 3.00 11.60 -15.89
C SER A 105 1.54 11.71 -16.27
N HIS A 106 0.63 10.93 -15.63
CA HIS A 106 -0.81 11.07 -15.90
C HIS A 106 -1.34 12.42 -15.43
N PRO A 107 -2.07 13.15 -16.30
CA PRO A 107 -2.63 14.47 -15.95
C PRO A 107 -3.90 14.38 -15.09
N VAL A 108 -4.12 13.28 -14.38
CA VAL A 108 -5.39 12.95 -13.75
C VAL A 108 -5.23 12.68 -12.26
N ALA A 109 -6.01 13.38 -11.43
CA ALA A 109 -6.18 13.02 -10.03
C ALA A 109 -7.45 12.22 -9.83
N VAL A 110 -7.49 11.32 -8.83
CA VAL A 110 -8.66 10.50 -8.52
C VAL A 110 -9.05 10.66 -7.05
N VAL A 111 -10.34 10.90 -6.83
CA VAL A 111 -10.99 10.84 -5.53
C VAL A 111 -11.80 9.54 -5.48
N PHE A 112 -11.33 8.57 -4.71
CA PHE A 112 -11.92 7.23 -4.64
C PHE A 112 -13.11 7.17 -3.68
N GLN A 113 -14.03 6.24 -3.91
CA GLN A 113 -15.19 5.98 -3.07
C GLN A 113 -14.82 5.71 -1.59
N ASN A 114 -13.73 4.97 -1.34
CA ASN A 114 -13.20 4.68 -0.01
C ASN A 114 -12.16 5.72 0.43
N PHE A 115 -12.20 6.94 -0.09
CA PHE A 115 -11.30 8.08 0.17
C PHE A 115 -9.83 7.80 -0.17
N ALA A 116 -9.36 6.57 -0.04
CA ALA A 116 -8.00 6.10 -0.25
C ALA A 116 -6.94 6.98 0.44
N LEU A 117 -7.25 7.43 1.66
CA LEU A 117 -6.36 8.23 2.49
C LEU A 117 -5.26 7.35 3.08
N LEU A 118 -4.09 7.94 3.30
CA LEU A 118 -2.98 7.28 3.96
C LEU A 118 -3.16 7.45 5.47
N ASP A 119 -3.66 6.40 6.14
CA ASP A 119 -4.11 6.45 7.54
C ASP A 119 -2.97 6.69 8.52
N GLU A 120 -1.73 6.31 8.16
CA GLU A 120 -0.51 6.57 8.91
C GLU A 120 -0.03 8.02 8.82
N LEU A 121 -0.64 8.83 7.94
CA LEU A 121 -0.33 10.24 7.77
C LEU A 121 -1.39 11.11 8.43
N THR A 122 -0.95 12.27 8.95
CA THR A 122 -1.89 13.30 9.39
C THR A 122 -2.61 13.94 8.19
N PRO A 123 -3.74 14.66 8.39
CA PRO A 123 -4.40 15.39 7.32
C PRO A 123 -3.45 16.30 6.54
N LEU A 124 -2.61 17.04 7.27
CA LEU A 124 -1.60 17.92 6.67
C LEU A 124 -0.62 17.15 5.79
N GLN A 125 -0.17 15.97 6.24
CA GLN A 125 0.77 15.14 5.50
C GLN A 125 0.13 14.44 4.29
N ASN A 126 -1.17 14.10 4.35
CA ASN A 126 -1.91 13.60 3.20
C ASN A 126 -1.99 14.63 2.07
N VAL A 127 -2.12 15.91 2.38
CA VAL A 127 -2.08 16.99 1.39
C VAL A 127 -0.65 17.28 0.96
N GLN A 128 0.31 17.31 1.90
CA GLN A 128 1.70 17.59 1.62
C GLN A 128 2.32 16.57 0.65
N ILE A 129 1.98 15.28 0.75
CA ILE A 129 2.48 14.27 -0.20
C ILE A 129 1.97 14.54 -1.63
N GLY A 130 0.76 15.09 -1.78
CA GLY A 130 0.24 15.55 -3.07
C GLY A 130 1.04 16.72 -3.64
N LEU A 131 1.35 17.72 -2.80
CA LEU A 131 2.17 18.89 -3.17
C LEU A 131 3.60 18.49 -3.55
N ASP A 132 4.24 17.64 -2.76
CA ASP A 132 5.63 17.20 -2.96
C ASP A 132 5.80 16.39 -4.28
N HIS A 133 4.70 15.85 -4.82
CA HIS A 133 4.68 15.11 -6.07
C HIS A 133 3.93 15.83 -7.20
N SER A 134 3.49 17.08 -6.97
CA SER A 134 2.87 17.91 -7.99
C SER A 134 3.82 18.21 -9.17
N ARG A 135 3.25 18.58 -10.30
CA ARG A 135 3.99 18.87 -11.54
C ARG A 135 4.67 20.24 -11.52
N THR A 136 4.09 21.17 -10.81
CA THR A 136 4.56 22.56 -10.75
C THR A 136 5.42 22.79 -9.53
N GLN A 137 6.66 23.25 -9.74
CA GLN A 137 7.60 23.60 -8.65
C GLN A 137 7.08 24.75 -7.74
N ASN A 138 6.06 25.48 -8.17
CA ASN A 138 5.44 26.57 -7.40
C ASN A 138 4.57 26.08 -6.21
N ALA A 139 4.33 24.78 -6.10
CA ALA A 139 3.53 24.16 -5.02
C ALA A 139 4.27 24.08 -3.67
N LEU A 140 5.53 24.49 -3.59
CA LEU A 140 6.40 24.30 -2.42
C LEU A 140 6.22 25.34 -1.29
N SER A 141 5.16 26.16 -1.30
CA SER A 141 4.89 27.02 -0.14
C SER A 141 4.51 26.16 1.08
N PRO A 142 5.21 26.27 2.21
CA PRO A 142 4.91 25.48 3.41
C PRO A 142 3.49 25.67 3.94
N SER A 143 2.85 26.82 3.65
CA SER A 143 1.48 27.14 4.06
C SER A 143 0.42 26.52 3.14
N ARG A 144 0.74 26.15 1.92
CA ARG A 144 -0.23 25.70 0.89
C ARG A 144 -1.11 24.52 1.35
N ALA A 145 -0.51 23.56 2.05
CA ALA A 145 -1.27 22.42 2.57
C ALA A 145 -2.27 22.83 3.65
N SER A 146 -1.87 23.71 4.56
CA SER A 146 -2.76 24.24 5.60
C SER A 146 -3.86 25.13 5.02
N ASP A 147 -3.54 25.92 4.00
CA ASP A 147 -4.51 26.78 3.31
C ASP A 147 -5.59 25.96 2.61
N LEU A 148 -5.21 24.88 1.91
CA LEU A 148 -6.16 23.95 1.27
C LEU A 148 -7.05 23.24 2.31
N LEU A 149 -6.49 22.84 3.45
CA LEU A 149 -7.26 22.19 4.50
C LEU A 149 -8.24 23.18 5.17
N ALA A 150 -7.83 24.44 5.36
CA ALA A 150 -8.70 25.49 5.88
C ALA A 150 -9.83 25.83 4.89
N GLU A 151 -9.51 25.96 3.59
CA GLU A 151 -10.48 26.17 2.50
C GLU A 151 -11.57 25.09 2.49
N LEU A 152 -11.17 23.83 2.63
CA LEU A 152 -12.07 22.67 2.60
C LEU A 152 -12.62 22.30 3.99
N ARG A 153 -12.36 23.09 5.00
CA ARG A 153 -12.83 22.91 6.38
C ARG A 153 -12.49 21.53 6.93
N VAL A 154 -11.25 21.08 6.73
CA VAL A 154 -10.73 19.82 7.25
C VAL A 154 -9.94 20.10 8.52
N PRO A 155 -10.24 19.44 9.66
CA PRO A 155 -9.48 19.59 10.89
C PRO A 155 -8.04 19.06 10.73
N THR A 156 -7.07 19.77 11.30
CA THR A 156 -5.64 19.39 11.26
C THR A 156 -5.13 18.82 12.57
N ASP A 157 -5.89 18.97 13.65
CA ASP A 157 -5.57 18.60 15.03
C ASP A 157 -5.83 17.11 15.34
N ARG A 158 -6.43 16.37 14.43
CA ARG A 158 -6.85 14.96 14.61
C ARG A 158 -6.16 14.02 13.63
N PRO A 159 -5.93 12.76 14.03
CA PRO A 159 -5.48 11.72 13.09
C PRO A 159 -6.48 11.49 11.95
N THR A 160 -5.99 11.14 10.77
CA THR A 160 -6.82 10.89 9.58
C THR A 160 -7.91 9.83 9.85
N SER A 161 -7.58 8.79 10.62
CA SER A 161 -8.48 7.67 10.95
C SER A 161 -9.68 8.03 11.82
N VAL A 162 -9.67 9.16 12.53
CA VAL A 162 -10.80 9.59 13.40
C VAL A 162 -11.64 10.70 12.78
N LEU A 163 -11.36 11.10 11.54
CA LEU A 163 -12.18 12.05 10.81
C LEU A 163 -13.53 11.41 10.42
N SER A 164 -14.60 12.22 10.41
CA SER A 164 -15.90 11.79 9.88
C SER A 164 -15.80 11.51 8.38
N GLY A 165 -16.71 10.68 7.81
CA GLY A 165 -16.72 10.36 6.39
C GLY A 165 -16.68 11.59 5.49
N GLY A 166 -17.48 12.63 5.79
CA GLY A 166 -17.46 13.88 5.04
C GLY A 166 -16.15 14.67 5.19
N GLN A 167 -15.48 14.60 6.36
CA GLN A 167 -14.16 15.20 6.54
C GLN A 167 -13.08 14.41 5.78
N GLN A 168 -13.15 13.10 5.76
CA GLN A 168 -12.27 12.24 4.97
C GLN A 168 -12.44 12.50 3.47
N GLN A 169 -13.69 12.65 3.01
CA GLN A 169 -13.98 13.00 1.62
C GLN A 169 -13.37 14.36 1.23
N ARG A 170 -13.57 15.40 2.07
CA ARG A 170 -12.95 16.71 1.83
C ARG A 170 -11.43 16.66 1.86
N LEU A 171 -10.85 15.83 2.72
CA LEU A 171 -9.40 15.59 2.73
C LEU A 171 -8.91 14.92 1.45
N ALA A 172 -9.65 13.94 0.93
CA ALA A 172 -9.32 13.29 -0.34
C ALA A 172 -9.38 14.28 -1.52
N ILE A 173 -10.39 15.18 -1.51
CA ILE A 173 -10.49 16.28 -2.48
C ILE A 173 -9.32 17.25 -2.33
N ALA A 174 -8.95 17.66 -1.10
CA ALA A 174 -7.79 18.53 -0.84
C ALA A 174 -6.50 17.93 -1.40
N ARG A 175 -6.29 16.63 -1.18
CA ARG A 175 -5.13 15.92 -1.72
C ARG A 175 -5.14 15.88 -3.24
N ALA A 176 -6.29 15.64 -3.87
CA ALA A 176 -6.44 15.64 -5.33
C ALA A 176 -6.17 17.04 -5.92
N ILE A 177 -6.62 18.11 -5.26
CA ILE A 177 -6.34 19.49 -5.68
C ILE A 177 -4.85 19.82 -5.56
N ALA A 178 -4.20 19.31 -4.51
CA ALA A 178 -2.78 19.55 -4.26
C ALA A 178 -1.85 19.00 -5.36
N THR A 179 -2.29 18.04 -6.16
CA THR A 179 -1.50 17.51 -7.29
C THR A 179 -1.40 18.48 -8.47
N GLU A 180 -2.22 19.54 -8.49
CA GLU A 180 -2.29 20.55 -9.56
C GLU A 180 -2.54 19.95 -10.96
N THR A 181 -3.27 18.83 -11.02
CA THR A 181 -3.68 18.19 -12.28
C THR A 181 -4.87 18.90 -12.91
N ASP A 182 -4.95 18.85 -14.24
CA ASP A 182 -6.02 19.52 -15.01
C ASP A 182 -7.34 18.73 -15.02
N VAL A 183 -7.28 17.43 -14.77
CA VAL A 183 -8.43 16.52 -14.75
C VAL A 183 -8.58 15.87 -13.40
N VAL A 184 -9.80 15.89 -12.85
CA VAL A 184 -10.15 15.22 -11.58
C VAL A 184 -11.29 14.25 -11.81
N LEU A 185 -11.07 12.99 -11.45
CA LEU A 185 -12.08 11.94 -11.48
C LEU A 185 -12.59 11.68 -10.07
N TYR A 186 -13.91 11.58 -9.93
CA TYR A 186 -14.56 11.28 -8.66
C TYR A 186 -15.35 9.97 -8.78
N ASP A 187 -15.03 9.00 -7.94
CA ASP A 187 -15.74 7.72 -7.87
C ASP A 187 -16.71 7.74 -6.69
N GLU A 188 -17.98 7.92 -6.97
CA GLU A 188 -19.09 7.97 -6.01
C GLU A 188 -18.84 8.88 -4.79
N PRO A 189 -18.57 10.19 -4.99
CA PRO A 189 -18.09 11.08 -3.93
C PRO A 189 -19.10 11.33 -2.79
N THR A 190 -20.39 11.03 -2.98
CA THR A 190 -21.45 11.20 -1.98
C THR A 190 -21.92 9.88 -1.38
N SER A 191 -21.41 8.73 -1.86
CA SER A 191 -21.86 7.42 -1.43
C SER A 191 -21.54 7.17 0.05
N GLY A 192 -22.52 6.63 0.78
CA GLY A 192 -22.37 6.32 2.21
C GLY A 192 -22.38 7.53 3.15
N LEU A 193 -22.63 8.74 2.64
CA LEU A 193 -22.79 9.94 3.44
C LEU A 193 -24.28 10.22 3.71
N ASP A 194 -24.57 10.82 4.86
CA ASP A 194 -25.92 11.35 5.11
C ASP A 194 -26.22 12.53 4.18
N ALA A 195 -27.52 12.82 3.95
CA ALA A 195 -27.96 13.81 2.98
C ALA A 195 -27.37 15.21 3.19
N ARG A 196 -27.16 15.63 4.46
CA ARG A 196 -26.58 16.93 4.78
C ARG A 196 -25.09 16.97 4.42
N THR A 197 -24.37 15.91 4.76
CA THR A 197 -22.93 15.80 4.46
C THR A 197 -22.69 15.64 2.97
N ALA A 198 -23.52 14.85 2.27
CA ALA A 198 -23.49 14.72 0.81
C ALA A 198 -23.67 16.07 0.12
N GLN A 199 -24.63 16.89 0.59
CA GLN A 199 -24.83 18.25 0.08
C GLN A 199 -23.58 19.14 0.31
N GLN A 200 -22.96 19.10 1.50
CA GLN A 200 -21.75 19.85 1.77
C GLN A 200 -20.57 19.46 0.87
N VAL A 201 -20.43 18.16 0.58
CA VAL A 201 -19.40 17.65 -0.34
C VAL A 201 -19.69 18.13 -1.76
N THR A 202 -20.96 18.10 -2.19
CA THR A 202 -21.39 18.60 -3.50
C THR A 202 -21.07 20.08 -3.67
N ASP A 203 -21.34 20.90 -2.64
CA ASP A 203 -21.04 22.33 -2.66
C ASP A 203 -19.51 22.58 -2.75
N VAL A 204 -18.72 21.80 -2.02
CA VAL A 204 -17.23 21.84 -2.10
C VAL A 204 -16.73 21.48 -3.50
N ILE A 205 -17.29 20.44 -4.14
CA ILE A 205 -16.91 20.05 -5.51
C ILE A 205 -17.22 21.21 -6.48
N ARG A 206 -18.38 21.84 -6.35
CA ARG A 206 -18.79 22.99 -7.17
C ARG A 206 -17.86 24.20 -6.95
N GLU A 207 -17.60 24.57 -5.69
CA GLU A 207 -16.74 25.69 -5.35
C GLU A 207 -15.32 25.50 -5.91
N THR A 208 -14.76 24.28 -5.75
CA THR A 208 -13.43 23.95 -6.27
C THR A 208 -13.40 23.93 -7.80
N GLN A 209 -14.46 23.44 -8.45
CA GLN A 209 -14.59 23.45 -9.91
C GLN A 209 -14.59 24.88 -10.46
N GLN A 210 -15.40 25.76 -9.86
CA GLN A 210 -15.48 27.17 -10.29
C GLN A 210 -14.15 27.92 -10.07
N ARG A 211 -13.48 27.64 -8.95
CA ARG A 211 -12.22 28.32 -8.62
C ARG A 211 -11.02 27.87 -9.46
N HIS A 212 -10.92 26.57 -9.74
CA HIS A 212 -9.77 26.00 -10.42
C HIS A 212 -9.99 25.70 -11.90
N GLN A 213 -11.25 25.77 -12.39
CA GLN A 213 -11.65 25.54 -13.79
C GLN A 213 -11.06 24.24 -14.39
N ARG A 214 -11.00 23.17 -13.59
CA ARG A 214 -10.51 21.85 -14.01
C ARG A 214 -11.61 21.05 -14.68
N THR A 215 -11.25 20.11 -15.53
CA THR A 215 -12.20 19.13 -16.06
C THR A 215 -12.52 18.11 -14.97
N SER A 216 -13.78 18.01 -14.58
CA SER A 216 -14.23 17.12 -13.50
C SER A 216 -15.19 16.07 -14.06
N ILE A 217 -14.87 14.78 -13.86
CA ILE A 217 -15.73 13.66 -14.27
C ILE A 217 -16.16 12.93 -12.99
N LEU A 218 -17.47 12.99 -12.70
CA LEU A 218 -18.06 12.37 -11.51
C LEU A 218 -18.82 11.11 -11.88
N ILE A 219 -18.40 9.99 -11.36
CA ILE A 219 -19.16 8.73 -11.43
C ILE A 219 -20.07 8.66 -10.23
N THR A 220 -21.37 8.47 -10.45
CA THR A 220 -22.34 8.35 -9.37
C THR A 220 -23.57 7.53 -9.79
N HIS A 221 -24.27 7.02 -8.81
CA HIS A 221 -25.64 6.55 -8.92
C HIS A 221 -26.63 7.54 -8.26
N ASP A 222 -26.14 8.52 -7.50
CA ASP A 222 -26.92 9.59 -6.87
C ASP A 222 -27.02 10.78 -7.82
N PHE A 223 -27.97 10.68 -8.75
CA PHE A 223 -28.24 11.72 -9.74
C PHE A 223 -28.87 12.97 -9.11
N GLU A 224 -29.81 12.79 -8.18
CA GLU A 224 -30.62 13.90 -7.64
C GLU A 224 -29.76 14.94 -6.91
N THR A 225 -28.75 14.50 -6.17
CA THR A 225 -27.86 15.40 -5.41
C THR A 225 -26.90 16.14 -6.33
N LEU A 226 -26.38 15.48 -7.37
CA LEU A 226 -25.28 15.99 -8.19
C LEU A 226 -25.70 16.67 -9.48
N ARG A 227 -26.94 16.43 -9.98
CA ARG A 227 -27.43 17.04 -11.25
C ARG A 227 -27.39 18.58 -11.26
N ARG A 228 -27.49 19.21 -10.09
CA ARG A 228 -27.53 20.67 -9.96
C ARG A 228 -26.20 21.34 -10.28
N ILE A 229 -25.10 20.59 -10.14
CA ILE A 229 -23.74 21.10 -10.36
C ILE A 229 -23.18 20.67 -11.71
N ALA A 230 -23.86 19.79 -12.43
CA ALA A 230 -23.39 19.22 -13.68
C ALA A 230 -23.58 20.18 -14.85
N ASP A 231 -22.59 20.25 -15.73
CA ASP A 231 -22.67 20.91 -17.03
C ASP A 231 -23.18 19.94 -18.11
N ARG A 232 -22.77 18.66 -18.04
CA ARG A 232 -23.16 17.58 -18.95
C ARG A 232 -23.44 16.28 -18.20
N ILE A 233 -24.26 15.43 -18.83
CA ILE A 233 -24.52 14.06 -18.36
C ILE A 233 -24.22 13.09 -19.49
N ILE A 234 -23.38 12.09 -19.17
CA ILE A 234 -23.06 10.97 -20.05
C ILE A 234 -23.60 9.70 -19.39
N LEU A 235 -24.36 8.91 -20.12
CA LEU A 235 -24.91 7.65 -19.68
C LEU A 235 -24.05 6.50 -20.20
N LEU A 236 -23.67 5.57 -19.32
CA LEU A 236 -23.16 4.28 -19.73
C LEU A 236 -24.35 3.33 -19.97
N ASP A 237 -24.74 3.24 -21.23
CA ASP A 237 -25.84 2.36 -21.66
C ASP A 237 -25.35 0.90 -21.72
N HIS A 238 -25.86 0.08 -20.80
CA HIS A 238 -25.53 -1.33 -20.72
C HIS A 238 -26.13 -2.17 -21.84
N THR A 239 -27.20 -1.69 -22.47
CA THR A 239 -27.92 -2.40 -23.55
C THR A 239 -27.12 -2.32 -24.85
N HIS A 240 -26.70 -1.12 -25.22
CA HIS A 240 -25.90 -0.89 -26.42
C HIS A 240 -24.37 -0.91 -26.14
N GLN A 241 -23.97 -1.02 -24.88
CA GLN A 241 -22.56 -1.02 -24.43
C GLN A 241 -21.79 0.23 -24.91
N LYS A 242 -22.45 1.38 -24.88
CA LYS A 242 -21.91 2.67 -25.36
C LYS A 242 -22.04 3.77 -24.31
N LEU A 243 -21.19 4.79 -24.47
CA LEU A 243 -21.34 6.06 -23.78
C LEU A 243 -22.21 6.99 -24.65
N VAL A 244 -23.28 7.49 -24.07
CA VAL A 244 -24.26 8.35 -24.77
C VAL A 244 -24.40 9.64 -23.97
N GLU A 245 -24.18 10.79 -24.61
CA GLU A 245 -24.47 12.09 -24.01
C GLU A 245 -25.97 12.34 -23.98
N LEU A 246 -26.51 12.71 -22.82
CA LEU A 246 -27.91 13.05 -22.66
C LEU A 246 -28.15 14.54 -22.97
N ALA A 247 -29.13 14.80 -23.82
CA ALA A 247 -29.63 16.16 -24.04
C ALA A 247 -30.21 16.73 -22.73
N ARG A 248 -30.05 18.03 -22.49
CA ARG A 248 -30.48 18.67 -21.24
C ARG A 248 -32.00 18.57 -21.00
N GLU A 249 -32.76 18.44 -22.07
CA GLU A 249 -34.22 18.25 -22.07
C GLU A 249 -34.66 16.87 -21.54
N ASP A 250 -33.77 15.87 -21.60
CA ASP A 250 -34.05 14.50 -21.17
C ASP A 250 -33.56 14.18 -19.75
N TRP A 251 -32.94 15.15 -19.06
CA TRP A 251 -32.43 14.95 -17.71
C TRP A 251 -33.52 14.59 -16.69
N ASP A 252 -34.73 15.12 -16.85
CA ASP A 252 -35.85 14.80 -15.97
C ASP A 252 -36.47 13.42 -16.27
N LYS A 253 -36.19 12.85 -17.44
CA LYS A 253 -36.63 11.51 -17.86
C LYS A 253 -35.59 10.42 -17.61
N LEU A 254 -34.52 10.74 -16.89
CA LEU A 254 -33.42 9.82 -16.67
C LEU A 254 -33.84 8.44 -16.13
N PRO A 255 -34.81 8.29 -15.18
CA PRO A 255 -35.29 6.99 -14.74
C PRO A 255 -35.89 6.12 -15.86
N GLU A 256 -36.51 6.76 -16.85
CA GLU A 256 -37.08 6.07 -18.00
C GLU A 256 -36.00 5.66 -19.02
N VAL A 257 -35.00 6.52 -19.23
CA VAL A 257 -33.87 6.30 -20.15
C VAL A 257 -32.93 5.22 -19.63
N LEU A 258 -32.73 5.11 -18.31
CA LEU A 258 -31.89 4.07 -17.69
C LEU A 258 -32.44 2.66 -17.90
N GLY A 259 -33.74 2.50 -18.14
CA GLY A 259 -34.40 1.19 -18.30
C GLY A 259 -34.28 0.30 -17.05
N PRO A 260 -34.68 -0.97 -17.14
CA PRO A 260 -34.58 -1.91 -16.03
C PRO A 260 -33.12 -2.26 -15.70
N PRO A 261 -32.81 -2.60 -14.43
CA PRO A 261 -31.46 -3.00 -14.04
C PRO A 261 -31.01 -4.27 -14.81
N PRO A 262 -29.75 -4.35 -15.21
CA PRO A 262 -29.25 -5.53 -15.91
C PRO A 262 -29.35 -6.77 -15.04
N ASP A 263 -29.81 -7.89 -15.61
CA ASP A 263 -29.81 -9.19 -14.92
C ASP A 263 -28.34 -9.72 -14.80
N ILE A 264 -27.75 -9.50 -13.64
CA ILE A 264 -26.36 -9.92 -13.34
C ILE A 264 -26.39 -11.35 -12.74
N SER A 265 -27.21 -12.23 -13.27
CA SER A 265 -27.15 -13.64 -12.88
C SER A 265 -25.84 -14.25 -13.40
N THR A 266 -24.87 -14.40 -12.51
CA THR A 266 -23.64 -15.16 -12.78
C THR A 266 -23.99 -16.64 -12.87
N VAL A 267 -24.26 -17.12 -14.07
CA VAL A 267 -24.38 -18.55 -14.34
C VAL A 267 -23.00 -19.17 -14.11
N ARG A 268 -22.79 -19.76 -12.91
CA ARG A 268 -21.64 -20.59 -12.63
C ARG A 268 -21.79 -21.85 -13.50
N GLN A 269 -21.10 -21.89 -14.64
CA GLN A 269 -20.97 -23.12 -15.39
C GLN A 269 -20.21 -24.16 -14.55
N PRO A 270 -20.67 -25.40 -14.48
CA PRO A 270 -19.99 -26.46 -13.76
C PRO A 270 -18.61 -26.69 -14.41
N GLN A 271 -17.55 -26.35 -13.66
CA GLN A 271 -16.18 -26.53 -14.12
C GLN A 271 -15.83 -28.01 -14.10
N SER A 272 -15.38 -28.56 -15.24
CA SER A 272 -14.86 -29.92 -15.28
C SER A 272 -13.61 -30.03 -14.39
N TRP A 273 -13.45 -31.17 -13.69
CA TRP A 273 -12.32 -31.42 -12.77
C TRP A 273 -10.95 -31.20 -13.45
N ARG A 274 -10.82 -31.48 -14.76
CA ARG A 274 -9.61 -31.23 -15.55
C ARG A 274 -9.26 -29.74 -15.60
N ARG A 275 -10.24 -28.86 -15.75
CA ARG A 275 -10.03 -27.40 -15.68
C ARG A 275 -9.62 -26.94 -14.29
N VAL A 276 -10.18 -27.55 -13.25
CA VAL A 276 -9.80 -27.25 -11.86
C VAL A 276 -8.33 -27.63 -11.61
N VAL A 277 -7.92 -28.83 -12.03
CA VAL A 277 -6.54 -29.31 -11.88
C VAL A 277 -5.57 -28.49 -12.73
N SER A 278 -5.88 -28.22 -14.01
CA SER A 278 -5.02 -27.38 -14.86
C SER A 278 -4.90 -25.94 -14.33
N ALA A 279 -5.99 -25.37 -13.80
CA ALA A 279 -5.96 -24.05 -13.15
C ALA A 279 -5.12 -24.06 -11.86
N ALA A 280 -5.19 -25.14 -11.06
CA ALA A 280 -4.37 -25.30 -9.86
C ALA A 280 -2.88 -25.42 -10.20
N VAL A 281 -2.53 -26.21 -11.23
CA VAL A 281 -1.15 -26.34 -11.72
C VAL A 281 -0.64 -25.02 -12.30
N ALA A 282 -1.43 -24.35 -13.16
CA ALA A 282 -1.08 -23.05 -13.71
C ALA A 282 -0.88 -22.00 -12.59
N LYS A 283 -1.73 -22.03 -11.56
CA LYS A 283 -1.60 -21.16 -10.40
C LYS A 283 -0.34 -21.46 -9.58
N ALA A 284 0.00 -22.73 -9.40
CA ALA A 284 1.23 -23.13 -8.71
C ALA A 284 2.47 -22.67 -9.50
N LEU A 285 2.50 -22.88 -10.82
CA LEU A 285 3.59 -22.42 -11.71
C LEU A 285 3.69 -20.88 -11.71
N ALA A 286 2.57 -20.17 -11.75
CA ALA A 286 2.57 -18.71 -11.65
C ALA A 286 3.12 -18.22 -10.32
N VAL A 287 2.82 -18.92 -9.21
CA VAL A 287 3.36 -18.60 -7.87
C VAL A 287 4.86 -18.83 -7.81
N THR A 288 5.37 -19.94 -8.35
CA THR A 288 6.82 -20.23 -8.36
C THR A 288 7.57 -19.28 -9.30
N GLY A 289 7.05 -19.03 -10.50
CA GLY A 289 7.64 -18.09 -11.46
C GLY A 289 7.77 -16.68 -10.90
N SER A 290 6.72 -16.18 -10.28
CA SER A 290 6.73 -14.85 -9.70
C SER A 290 7.60 -14.74 -8.43
N PHE A 291 7.81 -15.83 -7.68
CA PHE A 291 8.78 -15.85 -6.57
C PHE A 291 10.23 -15.78 -7.10
N ALA A 292 10.52 -16.47 -8.20
CA ALA A 292 11.81 -16.39 -8.86
C ALA A 292 12.08 -14.97 -9.42
N GLU A 293 11.08 -14.35 -10.02
CA GLU A 293 11.15 -12.95 -10.49
C GLU A 293 11.45 -11.98 -9.33
N GLU A 294 10.77 -12.14 -8.19
CA GLU A 294 11.02 -11.31 -7.02
C GLU A 294 12.43 -11.50 -6.45
N LEU A 295 12.98 -12.71 -6.50
CA LEU A 295 14.36 -12.99 -6.07
C LEU A 295 15.38 -12.32 -6.99
N VAL A 296 15.15 -12.35 -8.30
CA VAL A 296 15.99 -11.64 -9.28
C VAL A 296 15.92 -10.12 -9.10
N LEU A 297 14.75 -9.59 -8.79
CA LEU A 297 14.54 -8.15 -8.55
C LEU A 297 14.93 -7.70 -7.13
N LEU A 298 15.32 -8.62 -6.25
CA LEU A 298 15.67 -8.30 -4.86
C LEU A 298 16.80 -7.27 -4.75
N PRO A 299 17.92 -7.35 -5.50
CA PRO A 299 18.98 -6.35 -5.42
C PRO A 299 18.49 -4.94 -5.77
N VAL A 300 17.63 -4.83 -6.79
CA VAL A 300 17.03 -3.54 -7.19
C VAL A 300 16.05 -3.05 -6.12
N SER A 301 15.31 -3.95 -5.48
CA SER A 301 14.36 -3.62 -4.41
C SER A 301 15.03 -3.17 -3.12
N LEU A 302 16.30 -3.52 -2.91
CA LEU A 302 17.11 -3.03 -1.79
C LEU A 302 17.72 -1.65 -2.05
N LEU A 303 17.71 -1.14 -3.29
CA LEU A 303 18.19 0.20 -3.56
C LEU A 303 17.11 1.23 -3.17
N PRO A 304 17.48 2.29 -2.42
CA PRO A 304 16.53 3.35 -2.00
C PRO A 304 16.22 4.31 -3.16
N LEU A 305 15.59 3.80 -4.22
CA LEU A 305 15.22 4.56 -5.42
C LEU A 305 13.94 5.39 -5.16
N TRP A 306 13.89 6.10 -4.04
CA TRP A 306 12.77 6.95 -3.68
C TRP A 306 12.86 8.30 -4.40
N ARG A 307 11.74 8.78 -4.94
CA ARG A 307 11.66 10.15 -5.49
C ARG A 307 11.88 11.21 -4.40
N SER A 308 11.45 10.93 -3.16
CA SER A 308 11.67 11.76 -1.99
C SER A 308 12.26 10.94 -0.85
N VAL A 309 13.49 11.26 -0.44
CA VAL A 309 14.20 10.61 0.68
C VAL A 309 13.44 10.80 2.00
N ARG A 310 12.81 11.97 2.20
CA ARG A 310 12.02 12.26 3.40
C ARG A 310 10.89 11.25 3.59
N TRP A 311 10.12 10.96 2.54
CA TRP A 311 9.03 9.99 2.58
C TRP A 311 9.55 8.57 2.71
N GLY A 312 10.61 8.20 2.01
CA GLY A 312 11.24 6.89 2.13
C GLY A 312 11.72 6.59 3.55
N LEU A 313 12.41 7.52 4.20
CA LEU A 313 12.85 7.39 5.60
C LEU A 313 11.67 7.32 6.57
N ARG A 314 10.62 8.12 6.34
CA ARG A 314 9.40 8.08 7.15
C ARG A 314 8.74 6.69 7.11
N TYR A 315 8.56 6.12 5.92
CA TYR A 315 7.99 4.78 5.78
C TYR A 315 8.92 3.69 6.35
N THR A 316 10.23 3.86 6.21
CA THR A 316 11.21 2.95 6.83
C THR A 316 11.06 2.96 8.36
N PHE A 317 10.94 4.13 8.96
CA PHE A 317 10.72 4.24 10.40
C PHE A 317 9.35 3.67 10.83
N TYR A 318 8.31 3.93 10.07
CA TYR A 318 6.98 3.35 10.31
C TYR A 318 7.01 1.82 10.31
N TYR A 319 7.57 1.19 9.28
CA TYR A 319 7.67 -0.26 9.21
C TYR A 319 8.65 -0.84 10.23
N LEU A 320 9.70 -0.13 10.58
CA LEU A 320 10.60 -0.53 11.65
C LEU A 320 9.87 -0.58 13.00
N LEU A 321 9.05 0.41 13.30
CA LEU A 321 8.19 0.39 14.50
C LEU A 321 7.13 -0.72 14.44
N LEU A 322 6.60 -1.03 13.28
CA LEU A 322 5.64 -2.12 13.10
C LEU A 322 6.29 -3.49 13.33
N VAL A 323 7.52 -3.70 12.81
CA VAL A 323 8.26 -4.97 12.89
C VAL A 323 8.95 -5.16 14.23
N ALA A 324 9.66 -4.14 14.73
CA ALA A 324 10.53 -4.19 15.90
C ALA A 324 10.21 -3.11 16.96
N GLY A 325 9.00 -2.59 16.98
CA GLY A 325 8.55 -1.60 17.95
C GLY A 325 8.27 -2.20 19.35
N PRO A 326 7.79 -1.38 20.30
CA PRO A 326 7.66 -1.76 21.71
C PRO A 326 6.89 -3.06 21.95
N SER A 327 5.78 -3.26 21.23
CA SER A 327 4.98 -4.50 21.37
C SER A 327 5.71 -5.75 20.89
N ALA A 328 6.57 -5.64 19.84
CA ALA A 328 7.41 -6.73 19.39
C ALA A 328 8.53 -7.02 20.39
N CYS A 329 9.17 -5.96 20.91
CA CYS A 329 10.23 -6.09 21.93
C CYS A 329 9.70 -6.77 23.19
N ILE A 330 8.55 -6.37 23.70
CA ILE A 330 7.93 -7.01 24.88
C ILE A 330 7.63 -8.48 24.60
N TYR A 331 6.99 -8.79 23.47
CA TYR A 331 6.62 -10.15 23.09
C TYR A 331 7.83 -11.07 22.98
N ILE A 332 8.88 -10.62 22.30
CA ILE A 332 10.12 -11.38 22.10
C ILE A 332 10.92 -11.48 23.41
N SER A 333 10.92 -10.45 24.24
CA SER A 333 11.57 -10.47 25.56
C SER A 333 10.94 -11.51 26.49
N VAL A 334 9.61 -11.55 26.56
CA VAL A 334 8.90 -12.54 27.38
C VAL A 334 9.19 -13.96 26.87
N ALA A 335 9.17 -14.18 25.57
CA ALA A 335 9.52 -15.48 24.98
C ALA A 335 10.97 -15.89 25.29
N GLY A 336 11.91 -14.92 25.21
CA GLY A 336 13.31 -15.14 25.58
C GLY A 336 13.48 -15.52 27.08
N LEU A 337 12.80 -14.78 27.97
CA LEU A 337 12.81 -15.07 29.42
C LEU A 337 12.30 -16.51 29.70
N ILE A 338 11.17 -16.88 29.11
CA ILE A 338 10.60 -18.24 29.30
C ILE A 338 11.57 -19.29 28.76
N LEU A 339 12.10 -19.10 27.55
CA LEU A 339 13.02 -20.06 26.95
C LEU A 339 14.30 -20.24 27.77
N GLY A 340 14.91 -19.12 28.21
CA GLY A 340 16.13 -19.16 29.01
C GLY A 340 15.93 -19.86 30.35
N PHE A 341 14.84 -19.53 31.05
CA PHE A 341 14.50 -20.18 32.31
C PHE A 341 14.26 -21.69 32.13
N VAL A 342 13.40 -22.06 31.18
CA VAL A 342 13.05 -23.47 30.94
C VAL A 342 14.26 -24.28 30.50
N ALA A 343 15.09 -23.74 29.57
CA ALA A 343 16.28 -24.45 29.09
C ALA A 343 17.27 -24.72 30.23
N GLN A 344 17.51 -23.71 31.08
CA GLN A 344 18.45 -23.83 32.20
C GLN A 344 17.89 -24.77 33.27
N ASP A 345 16.64 -24.59 33.70
CA ASP A 345 16.00 -25.41 34.75
C ASP A 345 15.89 -26.87 34.31
N PHE A 346 15.47 -27.12 33.04
CA PHE A 346 15.35 -28.47 32.50
C PHE A 346 16.67 -29.22 32.48
N VAL A 347 17.74 -28.57 31.99
CA VAL A 347 19.07 -29.18 31.92
C VAL A 347 19.57 -29.57 33.29
N PHE A 348 19.39 -28.74 34.32
CA PHE A 348 19.90 -29.01 35.67
C PHE A 348 19.00 -29.95 36.49
N ARG A 349 17.72 -30.07 36.24
CA ARG A 349 16.82 -30.94 36.97
C ARG A 349 16.70 -32.37 36.41
N TYR A 350 16.72 -32.52 35.09
CA TYR A 350 16.33 -33.77 34.43
C TYR A 350 17.51 -34.55 33.80
N LEU A 351 18.74 -34.04 33.84
CA LEU A 351 19.89 -34.84 33.40
C LEU A 351 20.21 -35.96 34.41
N PRO A 352 20.27 -37.22 33.93
CA PRO A 352 20.55 -38.36 34.80
C PRO A 352 22.01 -38.32 35.32
N PHE A 353 22.23 -38.89 36.51
CA PHE A 353 23.56 -39.08 37.20
C PHE A 353 24.05 -37.93 38.09
N ARG A 354 23.17 -37.16 38.70
CA ARG A 354 23.46 -36.06 39.61
C ARG A 354 24.39 -36.38 40.77
N GLN A 355 24.44 -37.64 41.23
CA GLN A 355 25.16 -38.03 42.45
C GLN A 355 26.67 -38.28 42.27
N PHE A 356 27.17 -38.43 41.03
CA PHE A 356 28.55 -38.84 40.82
C PHE A 356 29.47 -37.75 40.18
N THR A 357 28.92 -36.62 39.74
CA THR A 357 29.66 -35.72 38.84
C THR A 357 29.43 -34.23 39.11
N GLU A 358 28.93 -33.81 40.26
CA GLU A 358 28.42 -32.46 40.50
C GLU A 358 29.35 -31.28 40.18
N PRO A 359 30.68 -31.23 40.46
CA PRO A 359 31.45 -30.02 40.11
C PRO A 359 31.79 -29.91 38.61
N LEU A 360 32.30 -31.00 38.01
CA LEU A 360 32.74 -31.03 36.62
C LEU A 360 31.58 -31.03 35.61
N LEU A 361 30.45 -31.59 36.01
CA LEU A 361 29.25 -31.63 35.16
C LEU A 361 28.56 -30.27 35.07
N SER A 362 28.56 -29.48 36.16
CA SER A 362 27.94 -28.14 36.19
C SER A 362 28.60 -27.18 35.20
N GLU A 363 29.92 -27.20 35.08
CA GLU A 363 30.64 -26.38 34.10
C GLU A 363 30.26 -26.73 32.65
N ASN A 364 30.31 -28.02 32.31
CA ASN A 364 30.02 -28.51 30.98
C ASN A 364 28.56 -28.27 30.59
N LEU A 365 27.62 -28.40 31.55
CA LEU A 365 26.20 -28.11 31.33
C LEU A 365 25.94 -26.63 31.07
N LEU A 366 26.62 -25.73 31.78
CA LEU A 366 26.52 -24.28 31.53
C LEU A 366 27.05 -23.92 30.14
N HIS A 367 28.21 -24.47 29.73
CA HIS A 367 28.74 -24.29 28.38
C HIS A 367 27.75 -24.76 27.30
N ALA A 368 27.23 -25.96 27.46
CA ALA A 368 26.26 -26.53 26.50
C ALA A 368 24.98 -25.71 26.41
N THR A 369 24.49 -25.24 27.57
CA THR A 369 23.29 -24.41 27.61
C THR A 369 23.50 -23.05 26.93
N GLY A 370 24.60 -22.36 27.27
CA GLY A 370 24.95 -21.08 26.66
C GLY A 370 25.14 -21.18 25.14
N PHE A 371 25.88 -22.20 24.69
CA PHE A 371 26.06 -22.48 23.27
C PHE A 371 24.73 -22.78 22.56
N SER A 372 23.89 -23.65 23.16
CA SER A 372 22.60 -24.04 22.56
C SER A 372 21.63 -22.87 22.46
N LEU A 373 21.55 -22.05 23.51
CA LEU A 373 20.70 -20.84 23.51
C LEU A 373 21.15 -19.86 22.43
N TYR A 374 22.44 -19.57 22.33
CA TYR A 374 22.93 -18.59 21.37
C TYR A 374 22.81 -19.04 19.90
N ARG A 375 23.14 -20.30 19.60
CA ARG A 375 23.30 -20.77 18.20
C ARG A 375 22.05 -21.45 17.62
N PHE A 376 21.17 -21.98 18.46
CA PHE A 376 20.01 -22.78 18.05
C PHE A 376 18.70 -22.28 18.59
N LEU A 377 18.50 -22.40 19.90
CA LEU A 377 17.17 -22.29 20.48
C LEU A 377 16.59 -20.88 20.33
N VAL A 378 17.36 -19.86 20.70
CA VAL A 378 16.89 -18.48 20.61
C VAL A 378 16.73 -18.02 19.16
N PRO A 379 17.69 -18.22 18.24
CA PRO A 379 17.51 -17.81 16.85
C PRO A 379 16.31 -18.46 16.17
N ILE A 380 16.08 -19.75 16.38
CA ILE A 380 14.93 -20.46 15.80
C ILE A 380 13.63 -19.91 16.37
N LEU A 381 13.49 -19.86 17.70
CA LEU A 381 12.27 -19.39 18.33
C LEU A 381 11.99 -17.92 17.99
N ALA A 382 12.99 -17.05 18.11
CA ALA A 382 12.82 -15.62 17.82
C ALA A 382 12.38 -15.39 16.37
N THR A 383 13.01 -16.04 15.39
CA THR A 383 12.65 -15.86 13.97
C THR A 383 11.28 -16.44 13.63
N ILE A 384 10.85 -17.55 14.24
CA ILE A 384 9.47 -18.07 14.12
C ILE A 384 8.46 -17.06 14.67
N LEU A 385 8.73 -16.51 15.85
CA LEU A 385 7.84 -15.54 16.48
C LEU A 385 7.78 -14.22 15.69
N ILE A 386 8.92 -13.77 15.13
CA ILE A 386 8.97 -12.61 14.23
C ILE A 386 8.17 -12.87 12.95
N ALA A 387 8.32 -14.05 12.36
CA ALA A 387 7.55 -14.44 11.17
C ALA A 387 6.04 -14.44 11.46
N ALA A 388 5.63 -15.04 12.58
CA ALA A 388 4.23 -15.13 12.95
C ALA A 388 3.62 -13.78 13.33
N ARG A 389 4.33 -12.95 14.13
CA ARG A 389 3.78 -11.66 14.62
C ARG A 389 4.05 -10.53 13.63
N SER A 390 5.34 -10.27 13.31
CA SER A 390 5.71 -9.10 12.52
C SER A 390 5.42 -9.31 11.03
N GLY A 391 5.59 -10.54 10.52
CA GLY A 391 5.16 -10.90 9.17
C GLY A 391 3.66 -10.73 8.97
N ALA A 392 2.86 -11.19 9.92
CA ALA A 392 1.40 -11.02 9.91
C ALA A 392 0.98 -9.53 9.97
N ALA A 393 1.64 -8.73 10.82
CA ALA A 393 1.35 -7.31 10.96
C ALA A 393 1.60 -6.55 9.64
N VAL A 394 2.73 -6.81 8.97
CA VAL A 394 3.03 -6.21 7.66
C VAL A 394 2.05 -6.69 6.59
N ALA A 395 1.70 -7.98 6.56
CA ALA A 395 0.74 -8.51 5.60
C ALA A 395 -0.66 -7.91 5.78
N SER A 396 -1.07 -7.67 7.02
CA SER A 396 -2.33 -7.00 7.35
C SER A 396 -2.31 -5.52 6.92
N ASP A 397 -1.25 -4.78 7.26
CA ASP A 397 -1.12 -3.36 6.93
C ASP A 397 -1.12 -3.12 5.41
N VAL A 398 -0.25 -3.82 4.67
CA VAL A 398 -0.18 -3.70 3.21
C VAL A 398 -1.46 -4.20 2.54
N GLY A 399 -2.04 -5.30 3.05
CA GLY A 399 -3.31 -5.82 2.54
C GLY A 399 -4.48 -4.85 2.73
N SER A 400 -4.53 -4.15 3.87
CA SER A 400 -5.52 -3.09 4.13
C SER A 400 -5.33 -1.89 3.21
N LYS A 401 -4.09 -1.49 2.93
CA LYS A 401 -3.77 -0.41 1.98
C LYS A 401 -4.25 -0.71 0.56
N ILE A 402 -4.14 -1.98 0.14
CA ILE A 402 -4.64 -2.41 -1.18
C ILE A 402 -6.16 -2.41 -1.19
N TYR A 403 -6.79 -2.97 -0.17
CA TYR A 403 -8.25 -2.99 -0.04
C TYR A 403 -8.84 -1.58 -0.01
N GLY A 404 -8.18 -0.63 0.67
CA GLY A 404 -8.57 0.79 0.75
C GLY A 404 -8.17 1.63 -0.48
N ASN A 405 -7.75 1.04 -1.60
CA ASN A 405 -7.30 1.73 -2.83
C ASN A 405 -6.12 2.72 -2.61
N GLN A 406 -5.38 2.62 -1.50
CA GLN A 406 -4.26 3.53 -1.21
C GLN A 406 -3.12 3.37 -2.23
N PHE A 407 -2.91 2.15 -2.77
CA PHE A 407 -1.94 1.91 -3.84
C PHE A 407 -2.31 2.66 -5.12
N ASP A 408 -3.58 2.63 -5.50
CA ASP A 408 -4.07 3.34 -6.68
C ASP A 408 -3.99 4.86 -6.48
N ALA A 409 -4.29 5.34 -5.25
CA ALA A 409 -4.09 6.74 -4.89
C ALA A 409 -2.62 7.17 -4.99
N MET A 410 -1.67 6.36 -4.51
CA MET A 410 -0.24 6.64 -4.67
C MET A 410 0.16 6.73 -6.15
N ARG A 411 -0.34 5.82 -7.00
CA ARG A 411 -0.06 5.85 -8.44
C ARG A 411 -0.56 7.12 -9.10
N THR A 412 -1.76 7.59 -8.76
CA THR A 412 -2.29 8.85 -9.30
C THR A 412 -1.51 10.09 -8.84
N LEU A 413 -0.82 9.99 -7.69
CA LEU A 413 0.13 11.00 -7.23
C LEU A 413 1.51 10.91 -7.92
N GLY A 414 1.71 9.96 -8.85
CA GLY A 414 3.00 9.71 -9.49
C GLY A 414 4.01 9.02 -8.57
N ILE A 415 3.53 8.35 -7.51
CA ILE A 415 4.33 7.59 -6.56
C ILE A 415 4.21 6.11 -6.92
N ASP A 416 5.34 5.42 -7.12
CA ASP A 416 5.35 3.97 -7.23
C ASP A 416 5.17 3.33 -5.83
N PRO A 417 4.00 2.74 -5.53
CA PRO A 417 3.74 2.17 -4.20
C PRO A 417 4.66 0.98 -3.89
N VAL A 418 5.08 0.21 -4.92
CA VAL A 418 5.97 -0.93 -4.72
C VAL A 418 7.32 -0.44 -4.22
N ARG A 419 7.94 0.54 -4.88
CA ARG A 419 9.24 1.08 -4.46
C ARG A 419 9.15 1.83 -3.14
N THR A 420 8.06 2.55 -2.90
CA THR A 420 7.90 3.40 -1.71
C THR A 420 7.61 2.60 -0.45
N LEU A 421 6.95 1.43 -0.54
CA LEU A 421 6.57 0.62 0.62
C LEU A 421 7.40 -0.66 0.76
N ARG A 422 7.75 -1.33 -0.34
CA ARG A 422 8.49 -2.61 -0.32
C ARG A 422 9.92 -2.45 0.24
N THR A 423 10.67 -1.46 -0.23
CA THR A 423 12.03 -1.20 0.25
C THR A 423 12.06 -0.91 1.76
N PRO A 424 11.20 -0.04 2.33
CA PRO A 424 11.05 0.12 3.78
C PRO A 424 10.73 -1.17 4.53
N VAL A 425 9.85 -2.01 4.00
CA VAL A 425 9.52 -3.31 4.62
C VAL A 425 10.76 -4.21 4.67
N LEU A 426 11.53 -4.31 3.57
CA LEU A 426 12.78 -5.08 3.52
C LEU A 426 13.79 -4.58 4.57
N TYR A 427 13.98 -3.26 4.67
CA TYR A 427 14.90 -2.68 5.67
C TYR A 427 14.42 -2.90 7.10
N ALA A 428 13.12 -2.82 7.34
CA ALA A 428 12.55 -3.06 8.67
C ALA A 428 12.83 -4.48 9.16
N PHE A 429 12.75 -5.49 8.30
CA PHE A 429 13.08 -6.87 8.67
C PHE A 429 14.58 -7.12 8.72
N LEU A 430 15.37 -6.53 7.81
CA LEU A 430 16.85 -6.66 7.84
C LEU A 430 17.46 -6.12 9.14
N ILE A 431 16.93 -5.02 9.66
CA ILE A 431 17.40 -4.40 10.90
C ILE A 431 16.69 -5.03 12.10
N GLY A 432 15.36 -5.18 12.01
CA GLY A 432 14.53 -5.63 13.13
C GLY A 432 14.75 -7.09 13.53
N THR A 433 14.98 -8.00 12.57
CA THR A 433 15.15 -9.42 12.88
C THR A 433 16.43 -9.69 13.70
N PRO A 434 17.63 -9.21 13.32
CA PRO A 434 18.81 -9.35 14.16
C PRO A 434 18.66 -8.66 15.52
N PHE A 435 18.10 -7.46 15.56
CA PHE A 435 17.88 -6.72 16.80
C PHE A 435 16.99 -7.50 17.78
N LEU A 436 15.83 -7.99 17.32
CA LEU A 436 14.91 -8.74 18.17
C LEU A 436 15.48 -10.10 18.60
N ALA A 437 16.24 -10.77 17.74
CA ALA A 437 16.89 -12.03 18.10
C ALA A 437 17.97 -11.81 19.17
N LEU A 438 18.76 -10.75 19.07
CA LEU A 438 19.74 -10.38 20.11
C LEU A 438 19.06 -9.99 21.42
N LEU A 439 17.94 -9.25 21.36
CA LEU A 439 17.13 -8.92 22.52
C LEU A 439 16.60 -10.18 23.20
N SER A 440 16.09 -11.13 22.41
CA SER A 440 15.62 -12.43 22.93
C SER A 440 16.73 -13.21 23.61
N TYR A 441 17.94 -13.21 23.03
CA TYR A 441 19.11 -13.84 23.65
C TYR A 441 19.49 -13.17 24.98
N ALA A 442 19.57 -11.85 25.01
CA ALA A 442 19.88 -11.12 26.24
C ALA A 442 18.88 -11.45 27.36
N MET A 443 17.60 -11.47 27.04
CA MET A 443 16.54 -11.83 28.01
C MET A 443 16.64 -13.31 28.42
N SER A 444 16.98 -14.21 27.50
CA SER A 444 17.15 -15.64 27.83
C SER A 444 18.37 -15.87 28.73
N ALA A 445 19.46 -15.14 28.53
CA ALA A 445 20.64 -15.20 29.40
C ALA A 445 20.31 -14.70 30.82
N VAL A 446 19.56 -13.60 30.95
CA VAL A 446 19.10 -13.10 32.26
C VAL A 446 18.22 -14.13 32.97
N ALA A 447 17.29 -14.75 32.27
CA ALA A 447 16.42 -15.76 32.90
C ALA A 447 17.18 -17.06 33.23
N ALA A 448 18.13 -17.48 32.39
CA ALA A 448 19.02 -18.61 32.65
C ALA A 448 19.90 -18.39 33.90
N SER A 449 20.47 -17.19 34.04
CA SER A 449 21.26 -16.84 35.24
C SER A 449 20.40 -16.89 36.52
N PHE A 450 19.16 -16.36 36.42
CA PHE A 450 18.23 -16.41 37.54
C PHE A 450 17.83 -17.86 37.91
N ALA A 451 17.52 -18.71 36.93
CA ALA A 451 17.22 -20.12 37.15
C ALA A 451 18.39 -20.88 37.79
N PHE A 452 19.63 -20.58 37.35
CA PHE A 452 20.84 -21.15 37.94
C PHE A 452 21.02 -20.75 39.41
N LEU A 453 20.85 -19.47 39.74
CA LEU A 453 20.97 -18.97 41.11
C LEU A 453 19.92 -19.55 42.07
N LEU A 454 18.73 -19.89 41.57
CA LEU A 454 17.70 -20.56 42.37
C LEU A 454 18.09 -22.00 42.78
N THR A 455 18.92 -22.66 41.96
CA THR A 455 19.32 -24.06 42.18
C THR A 455 20.74 -24.22 42.78
N HIS A 456 21.64 -23.24 42.56
CA HIS A 456 23.04 -23.26 42.94
C HIS A 456 23.50 -21.90 43.49
N ALA A 457 22.84 -21.42 44.55
CA ALA A 457 23.08 -20.12 45.13
C ALA A 457 24.52 -19.98 45.66
N GLU A 458 25.15 -21.09 46.10
CA GLU A 458 26.51 -21.16 46.63
C GLU A 458 27.60 -20.84 45.60
N LEU A 459 27.36 -21.12 44.31
CA LEU A 459 28.35 -20.86 43.25
C LEU A 459 28.35 -19.42 42.77
N GLY A 460 27.24 -18.71 42.92
CA GLY A 460 27.09 -17.30 42.60
C GLY A 460 27.09 -16.98 41.10
N ILE A 461 26.73 -15.71 40.78
CA ILE A 461 26.57 -15.25 39.40
C ILE A 461 27.91 -15.20 38.62
N GLY A 462 29.04 -14.96 39.32
CA GLY A 462 30.35 -14.93 38.68
C GLY A 462 30.79 -16.28 38.10
N PHE A 463 30.41 -17.38 38.78
CA PHE A 463 30.66 -18.73 38.28
C PHE A 463 29.80 -18.99 37.03
N TRP A 464 28.53 -18.61 37.07
CA TRP A 464 27.62 -18.76 35.92
C TRP A 464 28.13 -18.00 34.69
N ASP A 465 28.50 -16.73 34.85
CA ASP A 465 28.97 -15.89 33.74
C ASP A 465 30.27 -16.42 33.12
N ALA A 466 31.23 -16.83 33.95
CA ALA A 466 32.50 -17.38 33.50
C ALA A 466 32.34 -18.66 32.67
N HIS A 467 31.35 -19.50 33.00
CA HIS A 467 31.18 -20.79 32.33
C HIS A 467 30.11 -20.76 31.25
N PHE A 468 29.02 -20.01 31.41
CA PHE A 468 27.93 -19.94 30.44
C PHE A 468 28.38 -19.38 29.08
N HIS A 469 29.29 -18.40 29.08
CA HIS A 469 29.77 -17.76 27.84
C HIS A 469 31.13 -18.34 27.36
N LYS A 470 31.75 -19.26 28.07
CA LYS A 470 33.14 -19.74 27.80
C LYS A 470 33.33 -20.25 26.37
N GLU A 471 32.42 -21.07 25.84
CA GLU A 471 32.49 -21.59 24.47
C GLU A 471 32.18 -20.54 23.40
N LEU A 472 31.55 -19.44 23.79
CA LEU A 472 31.18 -18.34 22.90
C LEU A 472 32.29 -17.29 22.78
N ILE A 473 33.12 -17.13 23.80
CA ILE A 473 34.16 -16.11 23.83
C ILE A 473 35.32 -16.51 22.90
N GLN A 474 35.73 -15.57 22.05
CA GLN A 474 36.93 -15.70 21.22
C GLN A 474 38.06 -14.92 21.84
N PRO A 475 39.28 -15.52 22.00
CA PRO A 475 40.43 -14.85 22.63
C PRO A 475 40.85 -13.54 21.93
N THR A 476 40.61 -13.43 20.63
CA THR A 476 41.06 -12.31 19.78
C THR A 476 39.90 -11.54 19.09
N GLY A 477 38.64 -11.89 19.36
CA GLY A 477 37.48 -11.34 18.66
C GLY A 477 36.55 -10.52 19.54
N ILE A 478 35.96 -9.47 19.00
CA ILE A 478 34.90 -8.66 19.64
C ILE A 478 33.56 -9.43 19.68
N PHE A 479 33.34 -10.33 18.73
CA PHE A 479 32.11 -11.08 18.58
C PHE A 479 32.22 -12.52 19.09
N TYR A 480 31.11 -13.09 19.52
CA TYR A 480 31.05 -14.49 19.93
C TYR A 480 31.34 -15.43 18.75
N LYS A 481 31.87 -16.60 19.05
CA LYS A 481 32.18 -17.66 18.09
C LYS A 481 30.87 -18.06 17.35
N GLY A 482 30.92 -17.99 16.01
CA GLY A 482 29.77 -18.30 15.15
C GLY A 482 28.78 -17.15 14.91
N SER A 483 29.08 -15.93 15.40
CA SER A 483 28.24 -14.73 15.09
C SER A 483 28.08 -14.48 13.60
N GLY A 484 29.10 -14.79 12.78
CA GLY A 484 28.99 -14.66 11.32
C GLY A 484 27.86 -15.52 10.74
N TRP A 485 27.79 -16.80 11.12
CA TRP A 485 26.70 -17.70 10.73
C TRP A 485 25.35 -17.24 11.26
N LEU A 486 25.32 -16.78 12.52
CA LEU A 486 24.11 -16.26 13.15
C LEU A 486 23.56 -15.05 12.38
N ILE A 487 24.41 -14.05 12.08
CA ILE A 487 24.02 -12.85 11.34
C ILE A 487 23.47 -13.22 9.96
N VAL A 488 24.16 -14.07 9.21
CA VAL A 488 23.73 -14.49 7.88
C VAL A 488 22.39 -15.23 7.94
N LYS A 489 22.19 -16.13 8.93
CA LYS A 489 20.89 -16.80 9.15
C LYS A 489 19.77 -15.80 9.43
N LEU A 490 20.00 -14.87 10.35
CA LEU A 490 18.99 -13.87 10.75
C LEU A 490 18.65 -12.93 9.59
N LEU A 491 19.63 -12.49 8.81
CA LEU A 491 19.39 -11.65 7.63
C LEU A 491 18.62 -12.41 6.56
N THR A 492 18.96 -13.67 6.30
CA THR A 492 18.24 -14.53 5.35
C THR A 492 16.80 -14.76 5.80
N CYS A 493 16.59 -15.07 7.09
CA CYS A 493 15.25 -15.19 7.66
C CYS A 493 14.46 -13.89 7.54
N GLY A 494 15.05 -12.76 7.89
CA GLY A 494 14.42 -11.44 7.80
C GLY A 494 13.98 -11.09 6.38
N LEU A 495 14.88 -11.27 5.39
CA LEU A 495 14.58 -11.05 3.98
C LEU A 495 13.44 -11.95 3.49
N GLY A 496 13.51 -13.24 3.79
CA GLY A 496 12.48 -14.18 3.35
C GLY A 496 11.10 -13.89 3.96
N VAL A 497 11.06 -13.56 5.26
CA VAL A 497 9.81 -13.15 5.94
C VAL A 497 9.25 -11.88 5.30
N ALA A 498 10.10 -10.87 5.02
CA ALA A 498 9.68 -9.64 4.35
C ALA A 498 9.08 -9.92 2.96
N MET A 499 9.75 -10.73 2.13
CA MET A 499 9.28 -11.08 0.78
C MET A 499 7.96 -11.85 0.82
N ILE A 500 7.84 -12.85 1.70
CA ILE A 500 6.61 -13.65 1.84
C ILE A 500 5.45 -12.78 2.33
N SER A 501 5.69 -11.93 3.33
CA SER A 501 4.68 -11.01 3.86
C SER A 501 4.18 -10.04 2.80
N TRP A 502 5.11 -9.42 2.08
CA TRP A 502 4.80 -8.52 0.96
C TRP A 502 3.95 -9.22 -0.09
N ARG A 503 4.39 -10.39 -0.55
CA ARG A 503 3.73 -11.13 -1.62
C ARG A 503 2.31 -11.55 -1.25
N CYS A 504 2.11 -12.11 -0.05
CA CYS A 504 0.78 -12.49 0.42
C CYS A 504 -0.14 -11.28 0.58
N ALA A 505 0.43 -10.10 0.87
CA ALA A 505 -0.31 -8.86 1.00
C ALA A 505 -0.73 -8.26 -0.35
N VAL A 506 0.18 -8.21 -1.34
CA VAL A 506 -0.02 -7.48 -2.62
C VAL A 506 -1.04 -8.15 -3.55
N THR A 507 -1.47 -9.39 -3.28
CA THR A 507 -2.56 -10.01 -4.05
C THR A 507 -3.83 -9.15 -3.96
N PRO A 508 -4.57 -8.94 -5.07
CA PRO A 508 -5.82 -8.16 -5.07
C PRO A 508 -6.78 -8.61 -3.96
N LYS A 509 -7.36 -7.66 -3.25
CA LYS A 509 -8.30 -7.90 -2.13
C LYS A 509 -9.66 -7.32 -2.49
N LEU A 510 -10.67 -8.18 -2.61
CA LEU A 510 -12.05 -7.79 -2.88
C LEU A 510 -12.90 -7.71 -1.61
N SER A 511 -12.39 -8.28 -0.50
CA SER A 511 -13.10 -8.32 0.78
C SER A 511 -12.15 -8.35 1.96
N GLY A 512 -12.63 -7.96 3.14
CA GLY A 512 -11.85 -8.04 4.38
C GLY A 512 -11.44 -9.48 4.75
N SER A 513 -12.22 -10.50 4.35
CA SER A 513 -11.87 -11.91 4.57
C SER A 513 -10.61 -12.32 3.80
N GLU A 514 -10.36 -11.74 2.63
CA GLU A 514 -9.15 -12.02 1.85
C GLU A 514 -7.88 -11.44 2.48
N ILE A 515 -8.01 -10.37 3.28
CA ILE A 515 -6.90 -9.86 4.10
C ILE A 515 -6.53 -10.93 5.14
N SER A 516 -7.52 -11.47 5.87
CA SER A 516 -7.31 -12.52 6.87
C SER A 516 -6.67 -13.78 6.28
N ILE A 517 -7.11 -14.19 5.09
CA ILE A 517 -6.50 -15.31 4.35
C ILE A 517 -5.04 -14.99 4.00
N GLY A 518 -4.74 -13.77 3.56
CA GLY A 518 -3.38 -13.30 3.27
C GLY A 518 -2.48 -13.37 4.50
N VAL A 519 -2.96 -12.92 5.65
CA VAL A 519 -2.27 -12.98 6.95
C VAL A 519 -1.98 -14.43 7.34
N THR A 520 -2.99 -15.32 7.27
CA THR A 520 -2.83 -16.75 7.60
C THR A 520 -1.78 -17.43 6.70
N ARG A 521 -1.82 -17.15 5.39
CA ARG A 521 -0.81 -17.65 4.44
C ARG A 521 0.58 -17.13 4.76
N THR A 522 0.70 -15.86 5.16
CA THR A 522 1.98 -15.27 5.57
C THR A 522 2.56 -16.01 6.76
N ILE A 523 1.78 -16.23 7.82
CA ILE A 523 2.24 -16.96 9.00
C ILE A 523 2.74 -18.35 8.60
N LEU A 524 1.95 -19.10 7.83
CA LEU A 524 2.28 -20.46 7.42
C LEU A 524 3.57 -20.51 6.59
N TRP A 525 3.64 -19.75 5.51
CA TRP A 525 4.78 -19.82 4.60
C TRP A 525 6.06 -19.20 5.19
N ALA A 526 5.94 -18.12 5.96
CA ALA A 526 7.10 -17.50 6.59
C ALA A 526 7.69 -18.37 7.70
N THR A 527 6.88 -19.03 8.51
CA THR A 527 7.38 -19.97 9.54
C THR A 527 8.03 -21.20 8.92
N LEU A 528 7.43 -21.78 7.87
CA LEU A 528 8.04 -22.90 7.13
C LEU A 528 9.37 -22.50 6.49
N PHE A 529 9.45 -21.32 5.89
CA PHE A 529 10.67 -20.79 5.31
C PHE A 529 11.79 -20.62 6.36
N VAL A 530 11.46 -20.05 7.52
CA VAL A 530 12.41 -19.86 8.63
C VAL A 530 12.95 -21.21 9.10
N LEU A 531 12.09 -22.20 9.31
CA LEU A 531 12.53 -23.56 9.69
C LEU A 531 13.44 -24.18 8.65
N PHE A 532 13.13 -24.04 7.37
CA PHE A 532 13.97 -24.53 6.27
C PHE A 532 15.32 -23.85 6.23
N VAL A 533 15.37 -22.53 6.45
CA VAL A 533 16.64 -21.77 6.52
C VAL A 533 17.49 -22.28 7.68
N HIS A 534 16.93 -22.39 8.89
CA HIS A 534 17.68 -22.91 10.04
C HIS A 534 18.18 -24.33 9.84
N PHE A 535 17.36 -25.20 9.27
CA PHE A 535 17.77 -26.57 8.91
C PHE A 535 18.93 -26.56 7.91
N GLY A 536 18.78 -25.82 6.81
CA GLY A 536 19.81 -25.75 5.78
C GLY A 536 21.16 -25.23 6.30
N TYR A 537 21.14 -24.10 7.04
CA TYR A 537 22.38 -23.55 7.62
C TYR A 537 23.00 -24.47 8.66
N SER A 538 22.20 -25.20 9.45
CA SER A 538 22.73 -26.13 10.45
C SER A 538 23.54 -27.27 9.84
N LEU A 539 23.20 -27.74 8.64
CA LEU A 539 23.96 -28.75 7.91
C LEU A 539 25.37 -28.29 7.55
N PHE A 540 25.59 -27.00 7.34
CA PHE A 540 26.90 -26.44 6.98
C PHE A 540 27.66 -25.95 8.22
N GLU A 541 26.97 -25.37 9.19
CA GLU A 541 27.56 -24.77 10.41
C GLU A 541 28.17 -25.81 11.33
N PHE A 542 27.57 -27.00 11.43
CA PHE A 542 27.97 -28.08 12.35
C PHE A 542 28.62 -29.27 11.64
N ARG A 543 29.16 -29.06 10.44
CA ARG A 543 29.99 -30.10 9.81
C ARG A 543 31.20 -30.41 10.69
N PRO A 544 31.45 -31.69 11.00
CA PRO A 544 32.73 -32.07 11.63
C PRO A 544 33.86 -31.56 10.75
N GLN A 545 34.79 -30.82 11.35
CA GLN A 545 36.05 -30.53 10.67
C GLN A 545 36.83 -31.84 10.62
N SER A 546 36.81 -32.48 9.42
CA SER A 546 37.62 -33.65 9.11
C SER A 546 39.08 -33.30 9.12
#